data_08027132044c33c0d5984a80679dac93
#
_entry.id   08027132044c33c0d5984a80679dac93
#
_cell.length_a   1.000
_cell.length_b   1.000
_cell.length_c   1.000
_cell.angle_alpha   90.00
_cell.angle_beta   90.00
_cell.angle_gamma   90.00
#
_symmetry.space_group_name_H-M   'P 1'
#
loop_
_entity.id
_entity.type
_entity.pdbx_description
1 polymer ?
#
loop_
_entity_poly.entity_id
_entity_poly.type
_entity_poly.pdbx_seq_one_letter_code
_entity_poly.pdbx_strand_id
1 'polypeptide(L)'
;MKKSKKWLVMSLAFSMITSLSGCGGNSAASGSGSAAAKGSPEVKTLSVLMYTDWYKAGWQALEQYINENSSELGFKLEISKIQGGSQGDQVLQTKFATNDLPDIIQVYKPQWVESYANGLDKLVDLTGLDCVSEYDKKALDGTFMYQGKLYAVPIDSVVLSGVFYNKKVFEAAGVAIPGTWDELLAVCEKLKAKGVTPVYYSGKDAWSVQPPTISGLLNDAAEKGTDTFGLMDQINTNKLKYADCTNFVGSIERTKDLIDLGYVNETYLSDTVDNAHQALANGECAMYINGTWCADNINKKFPDKIDDIGAFAIPTPGGDNYINMFTPYSLALTTNCKDADLGKKALNFIASQKAQQIYADAQPGVYLNKNVTSDIPKATEDLKKLMDSGKSMTDWEEINKYSYGNLSEPLLNYYTGMLKDAKEVAQALDTETERNAKAQGDSNWK
;
A
#
# COMPACT_ATOMS: atom_id res chain seq x y z
N MET A 1 29.70 -24.77 43.66
CA MET A 1 28.69 -25.47 44.49
C MET A 1 27.50 -25.82 43.60
N LYS A 2 27.21 -27.10 43.49
CA LYS A 2 26.11 -27.70 42.71
C LYS A 2 24.80 -27.43 43.39
N LYS A 3 23.72 -27.11 42.63
CA LYS A 3 22.37 -27.60 42.93
C LYS A 3 21.54 -27.74 41.65
N SER A 4 21.24 -28.95 41.32
CA SER A 4 20.29 -29.49 40.36
C SER A 4 18.85 -29.32 40.84
N LYS A 5 17.88 -29.07 39.97
CA LYS A 5 16.45 -29.40 40.17
C LYS A 5 15.82 -29.74 38.81
N LYS A 6 15.69 -31.00 38.56
CA LYS A 6 14.55 -31.92 38.50
C LYS A 6 13.42 -31.47 37.57
N TRP A 7 13.32 -32.19 36.45
CA TRP A 7 12.22 -32.34 35.53
C TRP A 7 11.00 -32.98 36.21
N LEU A 8 9.83 -32.46 35.91
CA LEU A 8 8.56 -33.14 36.19
C LEU A 8 7.85 -33.36 34.85
N VAL A 9 7.84 -34.63 34.45
CA VAL A 9 7.05 -35.16 33.34
C VAL A 9 5.66 -35.45 33.88
N MET A 10 4.62 -34.86 33.30
CA MET A 10 3.22 -35.18 33.61
C MET A 10 2.59 -35.78 32.37
N SER A 11 2.45 -37.09 32.40
CA SER A 11 1.70 -37.92 31.44
C SER A 11 0.23 -37.75 31.68
N LEU A 12 -0.57 -37.38 30.67
CA LEU A 12 -2.01 -37.49 30.73
C LEU A 12 -2.48 -38.62 29.80
N ALA A 13 -3.15 -39.57 30.42
CA ALA A 13 -3.68 -40.77 29.81
C ALA A 13 -4.91 -40.49 28.96
N PHE A 14 -4.98 -41.21 27.86
CA PHE A 14 -6.11 -41.38 26.97
C PHE A 14 -7.19 -42.22 27.65
N SER A 15 -8.43 -41.74 27.71
CA SER A 15 -9.59 -42.56 28.05
C SER A 15 -10.52 -42.65 26.86
N MET A 16 -10.46 -43.78 26.17
CA MET A 16 -11.51 -44.21 25.23
C MET A 16 -12.72 -44.69 26.00
N ILE A 17 -13.88 -44.18 25.66
CA ILE A 17 -15.15 -44.81 26.05
C ILE A 17 -15.88 -45.21 24.76
N THR A 18 -15.88 -46.50 24.54
CA THR A 18 -16.77 -47.20 23.59
C THR A 18 -18.08 -47.53 24.30
N SER A 19 -19.22 -47.21 23.66
CA SER A 19 -20.51 -47.81 24.04
C SER A 19 -21.21 -48.32 22.79
N LEU A 20 -21.38 -49.65 22.82
CA LEU A 20 -22.11 -50.43 21.81
C LEU A 20 -23.63 -50.46 22.13
N SER A 21 -24.39 -50.38 21.05
CA SER A 21 -25.54 -51.20 20.70
C SER A 21 -26.73 -51.41 21.65
N GLY A 22 -27.90 -51.13 21.14
CA GLY A 22 -29.18 -51.63 21.57
C GLY A 22 -30.20 -51.54 20.46
N CYS A 23 -30.48 -52.69 19.83
CA CYS A 23 -31.58 -52.88 18.86
C CYS A 23 -32.93 -53.01 19.53
N GLY A 24 -34.00 -52.58 18.85
CA GLY A 24 -35.25 -53.27 18.84
C GLY A 24 -36.52 -52.52 19.24
N GLY A 25 -37.47 -52.41 18.31
CA GLY A 25 -38.88 -52.10 18.69
C GLY A 25 -39.64 -51.30 17.62
N ASN A 26 -40.30 -52.06 16.77
CA ASN A 26 -41.21 -51.57 15.73
C ASN A 26 -42.53 -51.13 16.36
N SER A 27 -43.09 -49.96 15.98
CA SER A 27 -44.57 -49.75 15.98
C SER A 27 -44.93 -48.53 15.14
N ALA A 28 -45.95 -48.67 14.36
CA ALA A 28 -46.40 -47.85 13.25
C ALA A 28 -47.22 -46.61 13.65
N ALA A 29 -47.15 -45.66 12.77
CA ALA A 29 -48.17 -44.73 12.25
C ALA A 29 -48.83 -43.71 13.19
N SER A 30 -48.56 -42.42 12.90
CA SER A 30 -49.64 -41.49 12.48
C SER A 30 -49.01 -40.20 11.95
N GLY A 31 -49.45 -39.81 10.77
CA GLY A 31 -48.94 -38.62 10.08
C GLY A 31 -49.39 -37.32 10.74
N SER A 32 -48.46 -36.43 10.89
CA SER A 32 -48.73 -34.98 10.93
C SER A 32 -47.62 -34.33 10.15
N GLY A 33 -48.01 -33.60 9.08
CA GLY A 33 -47.07 -32.89 8.21
C GLY A 33 -46.28 -31.87 9.02
N SER A 34 -45.06 -32.23 9.28
CA SER A 34 -44.06 -31.26 9.74
C SER A 34 -43.63 -30.47 8.53
N ALA A 35 -44.02 -29.18 8.47
CA ALA A 35 -43.41 -28.24 7.56
C ALA A 35 -41.89 -28.30 7.77
N ALA A 36 -41.17 -28.69 6.71
CA ALA A 36 -39.73 -28.68 6.72
C ALA A 36 -39.30 -27.27 7.09
N ALA A 37 -38.74 -27.11 8.27
CA ALA A 37 -38.01 -25.91 8.63
C ALA A 37 -36.97 -25.71 7.51
N LYS A 38 -37.04 -24.58 6.79
CA LYS A 38 -35.99 -24.16 5.88
C LYS A 38 -34.72 -24.15 6.73
N GLY A 39 -33.85 -25.10 6.53
CA GLY A 39 -32.56 -25.15 7.21
C GLY A 39 -31.84 -23.82 6.98
N SER A 40 -31.31 -23.23 8.03
CA SER A 40 -30.44 -22.07 7.88
C SER A 40 -29.39 -22.42 6.83
N PRO A 41 -29.09 -21.52 5.89
CA PRO A 41 -28.11 -21.82 4.87
C PRO A 41 -26.79 -22.22 5.54
N GLU A 42 -26.20 -23.30 5.05
CA GLU A 42 -24.92 -23.80 5.56
C GLU A 42 -23.85 -22.72 5.37
N VAL A 43 -23.27 -22.25 6.47
CA VAL A 43 -22.20 -21.26 6.45
C VAL A 43 -20.91 -21.92 5.98
N LYS A 44 -20.38 -21.50 4.84
CA LYS A 44 -19.14 -22.01 4.29
C LYS A 44 -17.95 -21.15 4.72
N THR A 45 -16.80 -21.78 4.91
CA THR A 45 -15.55 -21.10 5.23
C THR A 45 -14.77 -20.83 3.95
N LEU A 46 -14.31 -19.58 3.77
CA LEU A 46 -13.38 -19.20 2.72
C LEU A 46 -12.01 -18.93 3.35
N SER A 47 -10.98 -19.60 2.84
CA SER A 47 -9.61 -19.42 3.27
C SER A 47 -9.01 -18.17 2.62
N VAL A 48 -8.33 -17.35 3.42
CA VAL A 48 -7.71 -16.10 2.98
C VAL A 48 -6.24 -16.10 3.36
N LEU A 49 -5.35 -15.69 2.45
CA LEU A 49 -3.94 -15.46 2.75
C LEU A 49 -3.65 -13.97 2.65
N MET A 50 -3.03 -13.42 3.70
CA MET A 50 -2.67 -12.00 3.79
C MET A 50 -1.25 -11.82 4.31
N TYR A 51 -0.67 -10.65 4.04
CA TYR A 51 0.55 -10.21 4.71
C TYR A 51 0.23 -9.70 6.13
N THR A 52 1.08 -10.06 7.10
CA THR A 52 0.93 -9.66 8.51
C THR A 52 0.84 -8.14 8.68
N ASP A 53 1.66 -7.39 7.95
CA ASP A 53 1.75 -5.94 8.05
C ASP A 53 0.50 -5.21 7.55
N TRP A 54 -0.34 -5.91 6.78
CA TRP A 54 -1.59 -5.39 6.21
C TRP A 54 -2.84 -5.87 6.96
N TYR A 55 -2.67 -6.77 7.93
CA TYR A 55 -3.75 -7.17 8.83
C TYR A 55 -3.88 -6.16 9.98
N LYS A 56 -4.39 -4.99 9.65
CA LYS A 56 -4.53 -3.84 10.53
C LYS A 56 -5.92 -3.78 11.19
N ALA A 57 -6.21 -2.71 11.93
CA ALA A 57 -7.46 -2.53 12.67
C ALA A 57 -8.71 -2.64 11.77
N GLY A 58 -8.66 -2.08 10.55
CA GLY A 58 -9.76 -2.18 9.59
C GLY A 58 -10.09 -3.63 9.23
N TRP A 59 -9.06 -4.47 8.99
CA TRP A 59 -9.25 -5.89 8.73
C TRP A 59 -9.81 -6.63 9.92
N GLN A 60 -9.32 -6.34 11.13
CA GLN A 60 -9.81 -6.98 12.35
C GLN A 60 -11.31 -6.71 12.55
N ALA A 61 -11.73 -5.45 12.36
CA ALA A 61 -13.13 -5.06 12.46
C ALA A 61 -14.01 -5.73 11.37
N LEU A 62 -13.50 -5.75 10.12
CA LEU A 62 -14.25 -6.35 9.02
C LEU A 62 -14.36 -7.87 9.15
N GLU A 63 -13.28 -8.58 9.51
CA GLU A 63 -13.30 -10.02 9.77
C GLU A 63 -14.27 -10.37 10.90
N GLN A 64 -14.20 -9.62 12.01
CA GLN A 64 -15.13 -9.80 13.12
C GLN A 64 -16.58 -9.64 12.64
N TYR A 65 -16.87 -8.55 11.93
CA TYR A 65 -18.22 -8.31 11.39
C TYR A 65 -18.68 -9.46 10.49
N ILE A 66 -17.85 -9.92 9.55
CA ILE A 66 -18.18 -11.01 8.63
C ILE A 66 -18.47 -12.30 9.40
N ASN A 67 -17.63 -12.64 10.38
CA ASN A 67 -17.77 -13.89 11.12
C ASN A 67 -18.99 -13.87 12.06
N GLU A 68 -19.31 -12.74 12.68
CA GLU A 68 -20.51 -12.55 13.50
C GLU A 68 -21.80 -12.60 12.66
N ASN A 69 -21.77 -12.11 11.42
CA ASN A 69 -22.92 -12.08 10.51
C ASN A 69 -22.89 -13.22 9.46
N SER A 70 -22.08 -14.25 9.68
CA SER A 70 -21.84 -15.32 8.71
C SER A 70 -23.11 -16.06 8.27
N SER A 71 -24.10 -16.20 9.15
CA SER A 71 -25.39 -16.83 8.82
C SER A 71 -26.18 -16.02 7.77
N GLU A 72 -26.12 -14.69 7.79
CA GLU A 72 -26.75 -13.80 6.82
C GLU A 72 -25.95 -13.76 5.52
N LEU A 73 -24.63 -13.62 5.65
CA LEU A 73 -23.72 -13.55 4.52
C LEU A 73 -23.58 -14.88 3.77
N GLY A 74 -23.74 -16.01 4.47
CA GLY A 74 -23.59 -17.36 3.94
C GLY A 74 -22.13 -17.82 3.90
N PHE A 75 -21.19 -17.02 4.39
CA PHE A 75 -19.76 -17.34 4.48
C PHE A 75 -19.12 -16.76 5.73
N LYS A 76 -17.98 -17.32 6.10
CA LYS A 76 -17.04 -16.77 7.08
C LYS A 76 -15.62 -16.84 6.52
N LEU A 77 -14.71 -16.06 7.09
CA LEU A 77 -13.31 -16.01 6.68
C LEU A 77 -12.43 -16.77 7.68
N GLU A 78 -11.45 -17.48 7.15
CA GLU A 78 -10.33 -18.05 7.90
C GLU A 78 -9.03 -17.46 7.34
N ILE A 79 -8.44 -16.50 8.08
CA ILE A 79 -7.32 -15.72 7.61
C ILE A 79 -5.99 -16.31 8.10
N SER A 80 -5.15 -16.74 7.16
CA SER A 80 -3.75 -17.09 7.36
C SER A 80 -2.86 -15.91 7.02
N LYS A 81 -1.71 -15.79 7.70
CA LYS A 81 -0.82 -14.64 7.53
C LYS A 81 0.59 -15.09 7.18
N ILE A 82 1.22 -14.35 6.26
CA ILE A 82 2.64 -14.47 5.91
C ILE A 82 3.38 -13.20 6.28
N GLN A 83 4.71 -13.30 6.46
CA GLN A 83 5.58 -12.16 6.74
C GLN A 83 5.48 -11.13 5.60
N GLY A 84 5.59 -9.84 5.91
CA GLY A 84 5.71 -8.78 4.91
C GLY A 84 7.07 -8.76 4.20
N GLY A 85 7.13 -7.99 3.11
CA GLY A 85 8.36 -7.78 2.33
C GLY A 85 8.82 -9.00 1.54
N SER A 86 10.07 -8.98 1.08
CA SER A 86 10.63 -9.98 0.15
C SER A 86 10.51 -11.43 0.60
N GLN A 87 10.48 -11.70 1.90
CA GLN A 87 10.28 -13.07 2.42
C GLN A 87 8.86 -13.56 2.15
N GLY A 88 7.87 -12.73 2.39
CA GLY A 88 6.47 -13.07 2.08
C GLY A 88 6.22 -13.18 0.58
N ASP A 89 6.87 -12.32 -0.21
CA ASP A 89 6.78 -12.37 -1.66
C ASP A 89 7.32 -13.69 -2.21
N GLN A 90 8.42 -14.21 -1.68
CA GLN A 90 8.96 -15.53 -2.04
C GLN A 90 8.02 -16.68 -1.66
N VAL A 91 7.36 -16.58 -0.48
CA VAL A 91 6.33 -17.56 -0.07
C VAL A 91 5.17 -17.52 -1.06
N LEU A 92 4.71 -16.33 -1.41
CA LEU A 92 3.61 -16.12 -2.35
C LEU A 92 3.96 -16.68 -3.73
N GLN A 93 5.16 -16.36 -4.25
CA GLN A 93 5.66 -16.89 -5.52
C GLN A 93 5.70 -18.43 -5.51
N THR A 94 6.18 -19.02 -4.41
CA THR A 94 6.22 -20.49 -4.25
C THR A 94 4.81 -21.07 -4.29
N LYS A 95 3.84 -20.47 -3.60
CA LYS A 95 2.44 -20.90 -3.61
C LYS A 95 1.81 -20.82 -5.00
N PHE A 96 2.10 -19.76 -5.76
CA PHE A 96 1.69 -19.68 -7.16
C PHE A 96 2.35 -20.78 -8.00
N ALA A 97 3.65 -21.02 -7.86
CA ALA A 97 4.38 -22.02 -8.62
C ALA A 97 3.87 -23.46 -8.34
N THR A 98 3.55 -23.76 -7.08
CA THR A 98 3.06 -25.09 -6.68
C THR A 98 1.55 -25.25 -6.75
N ASN A 99 0.82 -24.19 -7.11
CA ASN A 99 -0.65 -24.12 -7.09
C ASN A 99 -1.25 -24.43 -5.69
N ASP A 100 -0.52 -24.13 -4.63
CA ASP A 100 -0.99 -24.24 -3.23
C ASP A 100 -1.60 -22.90 -2.78
N LEU A 101 -2.68 -22.49 -3.44
CA LEU A 101 -3.36 -21.23 -3.20
C LEU A 101 -4.62 -21.42 -2.35
N PRO A 102 -4.93 -20.48 -1.43
CA PRO A 102 -6.21 -20.43 -0.73
C PRO A 102 -7.33 -19.97 -1.68
N ASP A 103 -8.57 -19.87 -1.17
CA ASP A 103 -9.70 -19.35 -1.96
C ASP A 103 -9.50 -17.89 -2.35
N ILE A 104 -9.04 -17.06 -1.41
CA ILE A 104 -8.81 -15.63 -1.58
C ILE A 104 -7.39 -15.30 -1.17
N ILE A 105 -6.73 -14.45 -1.95
CA ILE A 105 -5.34 -14.07 -1.71
C ILE A 105 -5.16 -12.56 -1.79
N GLN A 106 -4.40 -12.01 -0.84
CA GLN A 106 -3.96 -10.63 -0.93
C GLN A 106 -2.80 -10.53 -1.91
N VAL A 107 -2.91 -9.61 -2.84
CA VAL A 107 -1.88 -9.33 -3.84
C VAL A 107 -1.66 -7.83 -3.94
N TYR A 108 -0.48 -7.44 -4.42
CA TYR A 108 -0.24 -6.04 -4.76
C TYR A 108 -1.17 -5.64 -5.90
N LYS A 109 -0.97 -6.24 -7.06
CA LYS A 109 -1.73 -5.97 -8.29
C LYS A 109 -1.71 -7.16 -9.23
N PRO A 110 -2.68 -7.26 -10.15
CA PRO A 110 -2.68 -8.32 -11.17
C PRO A 110 -1.42 -8.34 -12.03
N GLN A 111 -0.87 -7.17 -12.38
CA GLN A 111 0.38 -7.05 -13.14
C GLN A 111 1.57 -7.66 -12.40
N TRP A 112 1.64 -7.44 -11.08
CA TRP A 112 2.66 -8.04 -10.24
C TRP A 112 2.52 -9.56 -10.19
N VAL A 113 1.28 -10.07 -10.07
CA VAL A 113 1.02 -11.52 -10.09
C VAL A 113 1.49 -12.14 -11.41
N GLU A 114 1.24 -11.47 -12.53
CA GLU A 114 1.71 -11.93 -13.84
C GLU A 114 3.24 -11.89 -13.95
N SER A 115 3.84 -10.75 -13.64
CA SER A 115 5.29 -10.55 -13.86
C SER A 115 6.17 -11.27 -12.86
N TYR A 116 5.75 -11.32 -11.58
CA TYR A 116 6.55 -11.87 -10.49
C TYR A 116 6.28 -13.34 -10.22
N ALA A 117 5.02 -13.74 -10.27
CA ALA A 117 4.59 -15.10 -9.94
C ALA A 117 4.19 -15.96 -11.14
N ASN A 118 4.12 -15.36 -12.35
CA ASN A 118 3.60 -16.01 -13.57
C ASN A 118 2.28 -16.76 -13.28
N GLY A 119 1.35 -16.09 -12.60
CA GLY A 119 0.20 -16.73 -11.99
C GLY A 119 -1.14 -16.08 -12.28
N LEU A 120 -1.23 -15.22 -13.32
CA LEU A 120 -2.48 -14.54 -13.67
C LEU A 120 -3.59 -15.53 -14.04
N ASP A 121 -3.23 -16.63 -14.69
CA ASP A 121 -4.13 -17.73 -15.06
C ASP A 121 -4.74 -18.45 -13.85
N LYS A 122 -4.19 -18.24 -12.66
CA LYS A 122 -4.68 -18.79 -11.39
C LYS A 122 -5.61 -17.84 -10.65
N LEU A 123 -5.88 -16.67 -11.23
CA LEU A 123 -6.84 -15.70 -10.70
C LEU A 123 -8.15 -15.77 -11.49
N VAL A 124 -9.25 -15.59 -10.78
CA VAL A 124 -10.61 -15.57 -11.37
C VAL A 124 -10.93 -14.18 -11.88
N ASP A 125 -11.56 -14.12 -13.05
CA ASP A 125 -12.12 -12.89 -13.60
C ASP A 125 -13.29 -12.40 -12.73
N LEU A 126 -13.17 -11.21 -12.17
CA LEU A 126 -14.12 -10.54 -11.30
C LEU A 126 -14.91 -9.43 -12.04
N THR A 127 -14.73 -9.31 -13.35
CA THR A 127 -15.47 -8.33 -14.16
C THR A 127 -16.98 -8.54 -14.00
N GLY A 128 -17.71 -7.48 -13.72
CA GLY A 128 -19.16 -7.52 -13.51
C GLY A 128 -19.62 -7.72 -12.07
N LEU A 129 -18.71 -7.63 -11.07
CA LEU A 129 -19.14 -7.50 -9.68
C LEU A 129 -19.89 -6.18 -9.47
N ASP A 130 -20.99 -6.20 -8.72
CA ASP A 130 -21.85 -5.04 -8.49
C ASP A 130 -21.11 -3.88 -7.80
N CYS A 131 -20.18 -4.21 -6.89
CA CYS A 131 -19.36 -3.23 -6.17
C CYS A 131 -18.51 -2.34 -7.09
N VAL A 132 -18.20 -2.77 -8.31
CA VAL A 132 -17.40 -2.00 -9.29
C VAL A 132 -18.02 -0.62 -9.58
N SER A 133 -19.33 -0.51 -9.55
CA SER A 133 -20.07 0.75 -9.77
C SER A 133 -19.83 1.81 -8.68
N GLU A 134 -19.35 1.41 -7.52
CA GLU A 134 -19.08 2.28 -6.38
C GLU A 134 -17.70 2.94 -6.44
N TYR A 135 -16.87 2.57 -7.40
CA TYR A 135 -15.49 3.05 -7.57
C TYR A 135 -15.37 3.98 -8.79
N ASP A 136 -14.35 4.82 -8.78
CA ASP A 136 -13.96 5.56 -9.98
C ASP A 136 -13.37 4.59 -11.01
N LYS A 137 -13.87 4.67 -12.25
CA LYS A 137 -13.39 3.78 -13.32
C LYS A 137 -11.89 3.92 -13.57
N LYS A 138 -11.32 5.13 -13.52
CA LYS A 138 -9.90 5.35 -13.74
C LYS A 138 -9.05 4.69 -12.65
N ALA A 139 -9.53 4.73 -11.39
CA ALA A 139 -8.85 4.07 -10.29
C ALA A 139 -8.83 2.54 -10.44
N LEU A 140 -9.90 1.96 -11.00
CA LEU A 140 -9.96 0.52 -11.28
C LEU A 140 -9.13 0.14 -12.50
N ASP A 141 -9.29 0.86 -13.63
CA ASP A 141 -8.63 0.56 -14.90
C ASP A 141 -7.11 0.55 -14.78
N GLY A 142 -6.58 1.48 -13.99
CA GLY A 142 -5.14 1.63 -13.84
C GLY A 142 -4.48 0.61 -12.91
N THR A 143 -5.24 -0.02 -12.00
CA THR A 143 -4.64 -0.71 -10.86
C THR A 143 -5.12 -2.14 -10.68
N PHE A 144 -6.43 -2.37 -10.79
CA PHE A 144 -7.06 -3.65 -10.46
C PHE A 144 -7.51 -4.41 -11.70
N MET A 145 -7.59 -3.71 -12.83
CA MET A 145 -7.83 -4.31 -14.14
C MET A 145 -6.51 -4.59 -14.87
N TYR A 146 -6.45 -5.73 -15.53
CA TYR A 146 -5.35 -6.11 -16.38
C TYR A 146 -5.88 -6.81 -17.64
N GLN A 147 -5.37 -6.44 -18.82
CA GLN A 147 -5.83 -6.97 -20.10
C GLN A 147 -7.37 -6.89 -20.28
N GLY A 148 -7.98 -5.81 -19.78
CA GLY A 148 -9.42 -5.56 -19.90
C GLY A 148 -10.31 -6.33 -18.93
N LYS A 149 -9.74 -7.04 -17.96
CA LYS A 149 -10.45 -7.81 -16.94
C LYS A 149 -10.13 -7.32 -15.54
N LEU A 150 -11.10 -7.40 -14.64
CA LEU A 150 -10.91 -7.16 -13.22
C LEU A 150 -10.42 -8.45 -12.55
N TYR A 151 -9.24 -8.44 -11.94
CA TYR A 151 -8.70 -9.62 -11.24
C TYR A 151 -8.61 -9.44 -9.73
N ALA A 152 -8.77 -8.21 -9.24
CA ALA A 152 -8.69 -7.93 -7.82
C ALA A 152 -9.62 -6.78 -7.43
N VAL A 153 -9.97 -6.69 -6.14
CA VAL A 153 -10.75 -5.59 -5.58
C VAL A 153 -9.94 -4.86 -4.50
N PRO A 154 -10.03 -3.52 -4.43
CA PRO A 154 -9.35 -2.75 -3.38
C PRO A 154 -9.95 -3.02 -2.01
N ILE A 155 -9.10 -2.95 -0.96
CA ILE A 155 -9.49 -3.31 0.40
C ILE A 155 -9.00 -2.36 1.50
N ASP A 156 -8.18 -1.39 1.17
CA ASP A 156 -7.58 -0.46 2.12
C ASP A 156 -7.62 0.97 1.56
N SER A 157 -7.13 1.92 2.33
CA SER A 157 -6.98 3.31 1.91
C SER A 157 -5.83 3.47 0.92
N VAL A 158 -5.95 4.43 0.01
CA VAL A 158 -4.84 4.92 -0.78
C VAL A 158 -3.90 5.73 0.09
N VAL A 159 -2.63 5.72 -0.25
CA VAL A 159 -1.63 6.61 0.33
C VAL A 159 -1.32 7.74 -0.65
N LEU A 160 -1.37 8.96 -0.16
CA LEU A 160 -1.02 10.15 -0.93
C LEU A 160 0.32 10.68 -0.42
N SER A 161 1.27 10.96 -1.32
CA SER A 161 2.57 11.52 -0.95
C SER A 161 2.61 13.02 -1.19
N GLY A 162 3.25 13.73 -0.24
CA GLY A 162 3.39 15.18 -0.32
C GLY A 162 4.39 15.69 0.71
N VAL A 163 4.43 17.00 0.88
CA VAL A 163 5.17 17.70 1.92
C VAL A 163 4.26 17.93 3.12
N PHE A 164 4.52 17.26 4.22
CA PHE A 164 3.89 17.54 5.51
C PHE A 164 4.66 18.67 6.18
N TYR A 165 3.97 19.68 6.72
CA TYR A 165 4.60 20.82 7.34
C TYR A 165 3.95 21.24 8.65
N ASN A 166 4.72 21.83 9.55
CA ASN A 166 4.21 22.40 10.79
C ASN A 166 3.77 23.85 10.57
N LYS A 167 2.46 24.10 10.65
CA LYS A 167 1.83 25.41 10.40
C LYS A 167 2.35 26.49 11.36
N LYS A 168 2.56 26.14 12.64
CA LYS A 168 3.07 27.12 13.63
C LYS A 168 4.49 27.55 13.32
N VAL A 169 5.32 26.62 12.82
CA VAL A 169 6.69 26.93 12.39
C VAL A 169 6.68 27.87 11.19
N PHE A 170 5.82 27.59 10.19
CA PHE A 170 5.65 28.45 9.01
C PHE A 170 5.16 29.85 9.39
N GLU A 171 4.16 29.93 10.25
CA GLU A 171 3.63 31.20 10.76
C GLU A 171 4.72 32.00 11.52
N ALA A 172 5.43 31.36 12.47
CA ALA A 172 6.52 31.98 13.21
C ALA A 172 7.69 32.42 12.31
N ALA A 173 7.91 31.73 11.21
CA ALA A 173 8.90 32.10 10.21
C ALA A 173 8.42 33.21 9.26
N GLY A 174 7.12 33.45 9.18
CA GLY A 174 6.52 34.41 8.24
C GLY A 174 6.67 33.92 6.79
N VAL A 175 6.53 32.62 6.55
CA VAL A 175 6.61 31.99 5.22
C VAL A 175 5.26 31.41 4.80
N ALA A 176 4.99 31.43 3.50
CA ALA A 176 3.81 30.80 2.90
C ALA A 176 4.16 29.42 2.29
N ILE A 177 3.13 28.64 1.97
CA ILE A 177 3.29 27.38 1.23
C ILE A 177 3.90 27.70 -0.14
N PRO A 178 5.06 27.08 -0.51
CA PRO A 178 5.70 27.32 -1.79
C PRO A 178 4.98 26.60 -2.93
N GLY A 179 4.81 27.26 -4.06
CA GLY A 179 4.23 26.69 -5.27
C GLY A 179 5.28 26.20 -6.27
N THR A 180 6.52 26.69 -6.16
CA THR A 180 7.64 26.31 -7.02
C THR A 180 8.85 25.86 -6.21
N TRP A 181 9.81 25.19 -6.87
CA TRP A 181 11.04 24.77 -6.22
C TRP A 181 11.88 25.95 -5.71
N ASP A 182 11.98 27.04 -6.49
CA ASP A 182 12.70 28.23 -6.05
C ASP A 182 12.08 28.89 -4.82
N GLU A 183 10.75 28.89 -4.74
CA GLU A 183 10.04 29.34 -3.54
C GLU A 183 10.31 28.43 -2.34
N LEU A 184 10.41 27.09 -2.55
CA LEU A 184 10.78 26.14 -1.50
C LEU A 184 12.17 26.43 -0.94
N LEU A 185 13.16 26.67 -1.83
CA LEU A 185 14.52 27.06 -1.41
C LEU A 185 14.52 28.37 -0.61
N ALA A 186 13.74 29.37 -1.05
CA ALA A 186 13.59 30.63 -0.31
C ALA A 186 12.92 30.44 1.08
N VAL A 187 11.98 29.51 1.20
CA VAL A 187 11.39 29.10 2.47
C VAL A 187 12.45 28.42 3.35
N CYS A 188 13.21 27.47 2.80
CA CYS A 188 14.28 26.78 3.53
C CYS A 188 15.33 27.74 4.07
N GLU A 189 15.75 28.71 3.28
CA GLU A 189 16.73 29.75 3.73
C GLU A 189 16.21 30.56 4.92
N LYS A 190 14.94 31.00 4.88
CA LYS A 190 14.33 31.74 6.00
C LYS A 190 14.19 30.90 7.26
N LEU A 191 13.83 29.62 7.12
CA LEU A 191 13.72 28.68 8.23
C LEU A 191 15.07 28.41 8.88
N LYS A 192 16.10 28.12 8.05
CA LYS A 192 17.48 27.94 8.51
C LYS A 192 18.01 29.16 9.25
N ALA A 193 17.76 30.37 8.74
CA ALA A 193 18.17 31.62 9.38
C ALA A 193 17.53 31.83 10.77
N LYS A 194 16.41 31.15 11.05
CA LYS A 194 15.74 31.14 12.36
C LYS A 194 16.14 29.95 13.25
N GLY A 195 17.09 29.12 12.81
CA GLY A 195 17.59 27.97 13.54
C GLY A 195 16.64 26.77 13.52
N VAL A 196 15.70 26.72 12.57
CA VAL A 196 14.79 25.58 12.37
C VAL A 196 15.34 24.71 11.23
N THR A 197 15.37 23.41 11.41
CA THR A 197 15.67 22.45 10.32
C THR A 197 14.57 22.56 9.26
N PRO A 198 14.90 23.00 8.01
CA PRO A 198 13.86 23.19 6.99
C PRO A 198 13.15 21.92 6.58
N VAL A 199 13.89 20.87 6.22
CA VAL A 199 13.37 19.59 5.76
C VAL A 199 14.00 18.46 6.57
N TYR A 200 13.23 17.48 7.00
CA TYR A 200 13.77 16.31 7.69
C TYR A 200 13.98 15.15 6.74
N TYR A 201 15.13 14.48 6.83
CA TYR A 201 15.40 13.22 6.15
C TYR A 201 15.64 12.12 7.18
N SER A 202 15.17 10.90 6.86
CA SER A 202 15.17 9.73 7.75
C SER A 202 15.82 8.51 7.08
N GLY A 203 17.05 8.71 6.57
CA GLY A 203 17.75 7.76 5.70
C GLY A 203 18.15 6.43 6.34
N LYS A 204 18.02 6.28 7.68
CA LYS A 204 18.15 4.96 8.30
C LYS A 204 17.04 4.00 7.82
N ASP A 205 15.86 4.51 7.58
CA ASP A 205 14.77 3.80 6.92
C ASP A 205 14.87 4.08 5.41
N ALA A 206 15.75 3.39 4.71
CA ALA A 206 16.22 3.69 3.36
C ALA A 206 15.09 4.03 2.36
N TRP A 207 13.95 3.37 2.44
CA TRP A 207 12.81 3.64 1.58
C TRP A 207 12.30 5.10 1.69
N SER A 208 12.51 5.75 2.83
CA SER A 208 11.98 7.09 3.11
C SER A 208 12.66 8.21 2.31
N VAL A 209 13.77 7.93 1.62
CA VAL A 209 14.44 8.92 0.77
C VAL A 209 13.90 8.95 -0.65
N GLN A 210 13.01 8.03 -1.03
CA GLN A 210 12.43 7.94 -2.37
C GLN A 210 11.32 8.97 -2.64
N PRO A 211 10.34 9.20 -1.72
CA PRO A 211 9.20 10.07 -1.99
C PRO A 211 9.55 11.46 -2.56
N PRO A 212 10.63 12.12 -2.15
CA PRO A 212 11.01 13.42 -2.73
C PRO A 212 11.30 13.39 -4.24
N THR A 213 11.71 12.24 -4.79
CA THR A 213 12.12 12.12 -6.21
C THR A 213 10.97 11.70 -7.13
N ILE A 214 9.91 11.12 -6.60
CA ILE A 214 8.82 10.53 -7.38
C ILE A 214 8.09 11.58 -8.21
N SER A 215 7.93 12.80 -7.69
CA SER A 215 7.31 13.92 -8.42
C SER A 215 7.94 14.19 -9.79
N GLY A 216 9.22 13.88 -9.96
CA GLY A 216 9.91 14.02 -11.25
C GLY A 216 9.32 13.12 -12.33
N LEU A 217 9.05 11.84 -12.03
CA LEU A 217 8.42 10.91 -13.00
C LEU A 217 6.98 11.33 -13.33
N LEU A 218 6.24 11.85 -12.35
CA LEU A 218 4.88 12.37 -12.61
C LEU A 218 4.93 13.55 -13.60
N ASN A 219 5.92 14.43 -13.46
CA ASN A 219 6.09 15.56 -14.37
C ASN A 219 6.58 15.12 -15.76
N ASP A 220 7.47 14.13 -15.87
CA ASP A 220 7.86 13.56 -17.16
C ASP A 220 6.64 12.95 -17.89
N ALA A 221 5.74 12.32 -17.16
CA ALA A 221 4.49 11.80 -17.72
C ALA A 221 3.58 12.95 -18.22
N ALA A 222 3.38 13.97 -17.40
CA ALA A 222 2.56 15.13 -17.75
C ALA A 222 3.10 15.91 -18.96
N GLU A 223 4.41 16.16 -19.04
CA GLU A 223 5.06 16.81 -20.18
C GLU A 223 4.90 16.03 -21.50
N LYS A 224 4.86 14.71 -21.41
CA LYS A 224 4.62 13.83 -22.58
C LYS A 224 3.12 13.72 -22.92
N GLY A 225 2.25 14.42 -22.23
CA GLY A 225 0.79 14.38 -22.43
C GLY A 225 0.18 13.03 -22.06
N THR A 226 0.79 12.32 -21.14
CA THR A 226 0.33 11.02 -20.64
C THR A 226 0.25 11.02 -19.11
N ASP A 227 -0.12 9.91 -18.54
CA ASP A 227 -0.02 9.61 -17.11
C ASP A 227 1.15 8.67 -16.82
N THR A 228 1.30 8.27 -15.57
CA THR A 228 2.35 7.34 -15.14
C THR A 228 2.26 6.00 -15.86
N PHE A 229 1.05 5.51 -16.22
CA PHE A 229 0.88 4.27 -16.98
C PHE A 229 1.51 4.36 -18.36
N GLY A 230 1.23 5.45 -19.10
CA GLY A 230 1.80 5.65 -20.43
C GLY A 230 3.31 5.89 -20.41
N LEU A 231 3.84 6.54 -19.36
CA LEU A 231 5.28 6.68 -19.16
C LEU A 231 5.93 5.31 -18.91
N MET A 232 5.38 4.56 -17.98
CA MET A 232 5.92 3.25 -17.59
C MET A 232 5.78 2.19 -18.69
N ASP A 233 4.76 2.27 -19.54
CA ASP A 233 4.68 1.41 -20.75
C ASP A 233 5.89 1.62 -21.65
N GLN A 234 6.30 2.87 -21.87
CA GLN A 234 7.50 3.16 -22.67
C GLN A 234 8.78 2.62 -22.01
N ILE A 235 8.91 2.73 -20.70
CA ILE A 235 10.05 2.20 -19.95
C ILE A 235 10.04 0.67 -19.98
N ASN A 236 8.92 0.04 -19.63
CA ASN A 236 8.76 -1.40 -19.59
C ASN A 236 8.99 -2.07 -20.97
N THR A 237 8.71 -1.33 -22.05
CA THR A 237 8.92 -1.81 -23.44
C THR A 237 10.23 -1.35 -24.07
N ASN A 238 11.18 -0.82 -23.26
CA ASN A 238 12.51 -0.37 -23.69
C ASN A 238 12.50 0.78 -24.72
N LYS A 239 11.44 1.57 -24.78
CA LYS A 239 11.32 2.75 -25.65
C LYS A 239 11.82 4.03 -24.98
N LEU A 240 11.91 4.03 -23.64
CA LEU A 240 12.39 5.14 -22.82
C LEU A 240 13.27 4.58 -21.71
N LYS A 241 14.27 5.34 -21.27
CA LYS A 241 15.11 5.03 -20.13
C LYS A 241 14.81 5.99 -18.97
N TYR A 242 14.95 5.55 -17.72
CA TYR A 242 14.88 6.45 -16.55
C TYR A 242 15.89 7.58 -16.65
N ALA A 243 17.10 7.30 -17.14
CA ALA A 243 18.16 8.29 -17.34
C ALA A 243 17.85 9.36 -18.41
N ASP A 244 16.80 9.16 -19.22
CA ASP A 244 16.32 10.10 -20.22
C ASP A 244 15.04 10.85 -19.76
N CYS A 245 14.56 10.54 -18.54
CA CYS A 245 13.47 11.25 -17.87
C CYS A 245 14.03 12.49 -17.17
N THR A 246 13.95 13.66 -17.83
CA THR A 246 14.65 14.89 -17.43
C THR A 246 14.18 15.41 -16.07
N ASN A 247 12.86 15.39 -15.82
CA ASN A 247 12.31 15.84 -14.54
C ASN A 247 12.64 14.87 -13.40
N PHE A 248 12.69 13.56 -13.69
CA PHE A 248 13.12 12.57 -12.72
C PHE A 248 14.57 12.76 -12.31
N VAL A 249 15.50 12.86 -13.27
CA VAL A 249 16.92 13.15 -12.98
C VAL A 249 17.05 14.46 -12.20
N GLY A 250 16.38 15.51 -12.66
CA GLY A 250 16.40 16.80 -11.95
C GLY A 250 15.77 16.74 -10.55
N SER A 251 14.80 15.85 -10.29
CA SER A 251 14.26 15.67 -8.93
C SER A 251 15.28 15.01 -7.99
N ILE A 252 16.07 14.08 -8.51
CA ILE A 252 17.18 13.47 -7.76
C ILE A 252 18.25 14.52 -7.41
N GLU A 253 18.64 15.38 -8.36
CA GLU A 253 19.57 16.50 -8.11
C GLU A 253 19.04 17.39 -6.99
N ARG A 254 17.80 17.84 -7.11
CA ARG A 254 17.15 18.72 -6.13
C ARG A 254 17.14 18.15 -4.71
N THR A 255 16.97 16.84 -4.55
CA THR A 255 17.00 16.23 -3.20
C THR A 255 18.38 16.31 -2.57
N LYS A 256 19.46 16.17 -3.38
CA LYS A 256 20.82 16.33 -2.90
C LYS A 256 21.16 17.80 -2.65
N ASP A 257 20.64 18.73 -3.46
CA ASP A 257 20.84 20.18 -3.24
C ASP A 257 20.34 20.59 -1.85
N LEU A 258 19.23 20.04 -1.36
CA LEU A 258 18.76 20.30 0.02
C LEU A 258 19.79 19.87 1.07
N ILE A 259 20.51 18.77 0.84
CA ILE A 259 21.59 18.29 1.71
C ILE A 259 22.79 19.23 1.62
N ASP A 260 23.25 19.53 0.41
CA ASP A 260 24.45 20.31 0.15
C ASP A 260 24.31 21.77 0.62
N LEU A 261 23.10 22.32 0.55
CA LEU A 261 22.75 23.64 1.09
C LEU A 261 22.55 23.65 2.62
N GLY A 262 22.59 22.46 3.25
CA GLY A 262 22.42 22.32 4.69
C GLY A 262 20.98 22.64 5.14
N TYR A 263 19.99 22.27 4.33
CA TYR A 263 18.56 22.42 4.66
C TYR A 263 17.95 21.16 5.29
N VAL A 264 18.75 20.10 5.45
CA VAL A 264 18.33 18.88 6.12
C VAL A 264 19.01 18.69 7.48
N ASN A 265 18.45 17.81 8.33
CA ASN A 265 19.05 17.45 9.62
C ASN A 265 20.42 16.80 9.43
N GLU A 266 21.40 17.14 10.29
CA GLU A 266 22.78 16.63 10.21
C GLU A 266 22.86 15.10 10.35
N THR A 267 21.90 14.50 11.07
CA THR A 267 21.83 13.07 11.40
C THR A 267 21.01 12.25 10.39
N TYR A 268 20.73 12.81 9.20
CA TYR A 268 19.77 12.25 8.22
C TYR A 268 20.04 10.79 7.82
N LEU A 269 21.29 10.31 7.87
CA LEU A 269 21.62 8.91 7.58
C LEU A 269 21.33 7.94 8.74
N SER A 270 21.19 8.44 9.96
CA SER A 270 20.98 7.66 11.17
C SER A 270 19.59 7.81 11.77
N ASP A 271 18.82 8.77 11.29
CA ASP A 271 17.47 9.05 11.76
C ASP A 271 16.42 8.17 11.09
N THR A 272 15.41 7.81 11.87
CA THR A 272 14.27 6.99 11.45
C THR A 272 13.07 7.85 11.05
N VAL A 273 12.10 7.24 10.39
CA VAL A 273 10.78 7.83 10.12
C VAL A 273 10.09 8.27 11.42
N ASP A 274 10.25 7.50 12.50
CA ASP A 274 9.71 7.88 13.82
C ASP A 274 10.36 9.16 14.37
N ASN A 275 11.66 9.36 14.17
CA ASN A 275 12.34 10.61 14.53
C ASN A 275 11.78 11.78 13.72
N ALA A 276 11.52 11.60 12.43
CA ALA A 276 10.92 12.62 11.57
C ALA A 276 9.52 13.02 12.03
N HIS A 277 8.66 12.05 12.37
CA HIS A 277 7.31 12.33 12.89
C HIS A 277 7.37 13.13 14.19
N GLN A 278 8.28 12.78 15.11
CA GLN A 278 8.46 13.49 16.37
C GLN A 278 8.97 14.92 16.15
N ALA A 279 9.99 15.09 15.31
CA ALA A 279 10.58 16.39 15.01
C ALA A 279 9.55 17.33 14.35
N LEU A 280 8.75 16.83 13.42
CA LEU A 280 7.69 17.59 12.75
C LEU A 280 6.59 17.98 13.73
N ALA A 281 6.11 17.05 14.56
CA ALA A 281 5.08 17.31 15.56
C ALA A 281 5.51 18.36 16.59
N ASN A 282 6.77 18.32 17.02
CA ASN A 282 7.33 19.25 17.99
C ASN A 282 7.76 20.61 17.40
N GLY A 283 7.78 20.74 16.07
CA GLY A 283 8.28 21.95 15.39
C GLY A 283 9.81 22.08 15.39
N GLU A 284 10.53 20.99 15.63
CA GLU A 284 12.00 20.91 15.54
C GLU A 284 12.47 20.94 14.08
N CYS A 285 11.61 20.45 13.17
CA CYS A 285 11.73 20.68 11.75
C CYS A 285 10.45 21.29 11.18
N ALA A 286 10.57 21.94 10.03
CA ALA A 286 9.45 22.62 9.41
C ALA A 286 8.67 21.70 8.45
N MET A 287 9.36 20.81 7.72
CA MET A 287 8.80 19.97 6.65
C MET A 287 9.35 18.54 6.70
N TYR A 288 8.51 17.58 6.27
CA TYR A 288 8.88 16.21 6.01
C TYR A 288 8.16 15.70 4.75
N ILE A 289 8.89 15.18 3.78
CA ILE A 289 8.32 14.69 2.51
C ILE A 289 8.08 13.19 2.64
N ASN A 290 6.80 12.78 2.68
CA ASN A 290 6.42 11.39 2.88
C ASN A 290 4.96 11.13 2.46
N GLY A 291 4.40 9.96 2.83
CA GLY A 291 3.01 9.59 2.60
C GLY A 291 2.08 9.95 3.75
N THR A 292 0.76 9.79 3.53
CA THR A 292 -0.31 10.13 4.51
C THR A 292 -0.19 9.39 5.83
N TRP A 293 0.48 8.22 5.89
CA TRP A 293 0.83 7.56 7.16
C TRP A 293 1.61 8.47 8.12
N CYS A 294 2.28 9.53 7.62
CA CYS A 294 2.93 10.53 8.47
C CYS A 294 1.90 11.22 9.38
N ALA A 295 0.82 11.74 8.80
CA ALA A 295 -0.26 12.37 9.56
C ALA A 295 -0.94 11.38 10.52
N ASP A 296 -1.19 10.14 10.06
CA ASP A 296 -1.81 9.09 10.87
C ASP A 296 -0.95 8.72 12.08
N ASN A 297 0.36 8.56 11.89
CA ASN A 297 1.29 8.27 12.98
C ASN A 297 1.44 9.44 13.95
N ILE A 298 1.46 10.68 13.47
CA ILE A 298 1.46 11.87 14.32
C ILE A 298 0.15 11.94 15.11
N ASN A 299 -1.00 11.76 14.47
CA ASN A 299 -2.30 11.73 15.15
C ASN A 299 -2.34 10.68 16.27
N LYS A 300 -1.79 9.50 16.01
CA LYS A 300 -1.76 8.41 16.99
C LYS A 300 -0.80 8.66 18.15
N LYS A 301 0.40 9.21 17.87
CA LYS A 301 1.46 9.38 18.87
C LYS A 301 1.43 10.74 19.57
N PHE A 302 0.97 11.78 18.89
CA PHE A 302 0.94 13.18 19.30
C PHE A 302 -0.40 13.83 18.95
N PRO A 303 -1.55 13.32 19.48
CA PRO A 303 -2.89 13.74 19.07
C PRO A 303 -3.17 15.21 19.31
N ASP A 304 -2.49 15.85 20.27
CA ASP A 304 -2.57 17.28 20.56
C ASP A 304 -1.79 18.16 19.57
N LYS A 305 -1.06 17.57 18.63
CA LYS A 305 -0.22 18.25 17.64
C LYS A 305 -0.72 18.09 16.20
N ILE A 306 -1.64 17.16 15.94
CA ILE A 306 -2.04 16.86 14.55
C ILE A 306 -2.70 18.04 13.86
N ASP A 307 -3.43 18.89 14.59
CA ASP A 307 -4.05 20.09 14.03
C ASP A 307 -3.03 21.15 13.58
N ASP A 308 -1.80 21.08 14.08
CA ASP A 308 -0.70 21.95 13.67
C ASP A 308 -0.04 21.49 12.36
N ILE A 309 -0.39 20.30 11.86
CA ILE A 309 0.18 19.73 10.64
C ILE A 309 -0.73 20.03 9.45
N GLY A 310 -0.14 20.46 8.35
CA GLY A 310 -0.77 20.61 7.03
C GLY A 310 0.02 19.85 5.98
N ALA A 311 -0.48 19.80 4.76
CA ALA A 311 0.25 19.20 3.66
C ALA A 311 0.02 19.94 2.33
N PHE A 312 0.99 19.78 1.41
CA PHE A 312 0.93 20.30 0.06
C PHE A 312 1.73 19.41 -0.90
N ALA A 313 1.50 19.56 -2.21
CA ALA A 313 2.25 18.80 -3.21
C ALA A 313 3.73 19.20 -3.20
N ILE A 314 4.62 18.26 -3.55
CA ILE A 314 6.05 18.55 -3.69
C ILE A 314 6.22 19.60 -4.79
N PRO A 315 6.82 20.78 -4.49
CA PRO A 315 7.00 21.82 -5.49
C PRO A 315 7.98 21.41 -6.58
N THR A 316 7.66 21.77 -7.79
CA THR A 316 8.48 21.54 -8.98
C THR A 316 8.91 22.87 -9.59
N PRO A 317 9.96 22.93 -10.43
CA PRO A 317 10.40 24.17 -11.05
C PRO A 317 9.30 24.91 -11.82
N GLY A 318 8.43 24.18 -12.51
CA GLY A 318 7.33 24.73 -13.30
C GLY A 318 6.05 25.03 -12.50
N GLY A 319 5.97 24.60 -11.25
CA GLY A 319 4.76 24.75 -10.43
C GLY A 319 3.62 23.80 -10.79
N ASP A 320 3.82 22.90 -11.74
CA ASP A 320 2.88 21.82 -12.07
C ASP A 320 3.09 20.67 -11.07
N ASN A 321 2.44 20.81 -9.93
CA ASN A 321 2.68 19.95 -8.79
C ASN A 321 1.62 18.84 -8.73
N TYR A 322 2.03 17.63 -9.04
CA TYR A 322 1.23 16.42 -8.87
C TYR A 322 1.59 15.71 -7.57
N ILE A 323 0.58 15.09 -6.94
CA ILE A 323 0.83 14.18 -5.83
C ILE A 323 0.90 12.75 -6.33
N ASN A 324 1.76 11.98 -5.70
CA ASN A 324 1.87 10.56 -5.93
C ASN A 324 0.81 9.81 -5.13
N MET A 325 0.16 8.83 -5.75
CA MET A 325 -0.87 8.01 -5.15
C MET A 325 -0.47 6.54 -5.21
N PHE A 326 -0.17 5.97 -4.05
CA PHE A 326 -0.12 4.52 -3.89
C PHE A 326 -1.53 3.97 -3.74
N THR A 327 -1.88 3.03 -4.57
CA THR A 327 -3.16 2.34 -4.44
C THR A 327 -3.09 1.25 -3.36
N PRO A 328 -4.22 0.92 -2.73
CA PRO A 328 -4.22 -0.06 -1.67
C PRO A 328 -3.92 -1.47 -2.22
N TYR A 329 -3.47 -2.33 -1.32
CA TYR A 329 -3.46 -3.76 -1.60
C TYR A 329 -4.85 -4.24 -1.98
N SER A 330 -4.89 -5.33 -2.72
CA SER A 330 -6.11 -5.88 -3.28
C SER A 330 -6.32 -7.34 -2.86
N LEU A 331 -7.56 -7.79 -2.96
CA LEU A 331 -7.91 -9.20 -2.84
C LEU A 331 -8.27 -9.76 -4.19
N ALA A 332 -7.70 -10.89 -4.51
CA ALA A 332 -8.01 -11.70 -5.69
C ALA A 332 -8.65 -13.03 -5.29
N LEU A 333 -9.57 -13.52 -6.11
CA LEU A 333 -10.12 -14.86 -6.00
C LEU A 333 -9.25 -15.81 -6.80
N THR A 334 -8.86 -16.95 -6.22
CA THR A 334 -8.04 -17.93 -6.92
C THR A 334 -8.89 -18.99 -7.61
N THR A 335 -8.35 -19.61 -8.65
CA THR A 335 -8.99 -20.73 -9.33
C THR A 335 -9.09 -22.00 -8.47
N ASN A 336 -8.39 -22.04 -7.33
CA ASN A 336 -8.50 -23.12 -6.34
C ASN A 336 -9.78 -23.02 -5.48
N CYS A 337 -10.46 -21.89 -5.49
CA CYS A 337 -11.75 -21.74 -4.79
C CYS A 337 -12.80 -22.67 -5.40
N LYS A 338 -13.22 -23.65 -4.63
CA LYS A 338 -14.19 -24.68 -5.09
C LYS A 338 -15.57 -24.12 -5.36
N ASP A 339 -15.93 -23.02 -4.69
CA ASP A 339 -17.19 -22.32 -4.83
C ASP A 339 -16.93 -20.88 -5.28
N ALA A 340 -16.63 -20.74 -6.57
CA ALA A 340 -16.26 -19.45 -7.16
C ALA A 340 -17.38 -18.40 -7.03
N ASP A 341 -18.65 -18.80 -7.04
CA ASP A 341 -19.78 -17.90 -6.86
C ASP A 341 -19.82 -17.34 -5.43
N LEU A 342 -19.55 -18.19 -4.45
CA LEU A 342 -19.42 -17.74 -3.06
C LEU A 342 -18.21 -16.84 -2.87
N GLY A 343 -17.07 -17.18 -3.48
CA GLY A 343 -15.88 -16.33 -3.49
C GLY A 343 -16.13 -14.96 -4.11
N LYS A 344 -16.81 -14.91 -5.24
CA LYS A 344 -17.25 -13.65 -5.88
C LYS A 344 -18.21 -12.87 -4.98
N LYS A 345 -19.18 -13.54 -4.35
CA LYS A 345 -20.09 -12.91 -3.37
C LYS A 345 -19.34 -12.29 -2.21
N ALA A 346 -18.34 -13.00 -1.68
CA ALA A 346 -17.52 -12.51 -0.58
C ALA A 346 -16.70 -11.27 -0.99
N LEU A 347 -16.03 -11.29 -2.14
CA LEU A 347 -15.28 -10.15 -2.64
C LEU A 347 -16.19 -8.97 -2.99
N ASN A 348 -17.36 -9.22 -3.57
CA ASN A 348 -18.37 -8.18 -3.82
C ASN A 348 -18.81 -7.50 -2.52
N PHE A 349 -19.03 -8.28 -1.44
CA PHE A 349 -19.35 -7.73 -0.13
C PHE A 349 -18.16 -6.94 0.45
N ILE A 350 -16.95 -7.51 0.47
CA ILE A 350 -15.74 -6.88 1.04
C ILE A 350 -15.43 -5.54 0.36
N ALA A 351 -15.65 -5.43 -0.94
CA ALA A 351 -15.45 -4.20 -1.69
C ALA A 351 -16.67 -3.25 -1.69
N SER A 352 -17.82 -3.65 -1.12
CA SER A 352 -19.00 -2.78 -1.04
C SER A 352 -18.81 -1.61 -0.08
N GLN A 353 -19.60 -0.54 -0.27
CA GLN A 353 -19.64 0.60 0.64
C GLN A 353 -19.78 0.16 2.11
N LYS A 354 -20.68 -0.79 2.40
CA LYS A 354 -20.93 -1.25 3.77
C LYS A 354 -19.66 -1.81 4.43
N ALA A 355 -18.97 -2.72 3.77
CA ALA A 355 -17.77 -3.35 4.30
C ALA A 355 -16.60 -2.37 4.38
N GLN A 356 -16.44 -1.54 3.34
CA GLN A 356 -15.42 -0.50 3.32
C GLN A 356 -15.66 0.59 4.38
N GLN A 357 -16.91 0.88 4.74
CA GLN A 357 -17.21 1.81 5.83
C GLN A 357 -16.83 1.21 7.19
N ILE A 358 -17.15 -0.08 7.45
CA ILE A 358 -16.70 -0.78 8.67
C ILE A 358 -15.18 -0.75 8.79
N TYR A 359 -14.51 -0.96 7.67
CA TYR A 359 -13.04 -0.88 7.60
C TYR A 359 -12.55 0.52 7.93
N ALA A 360 -13.12 1.56 7.29
CA ALA A 360 -12.74 2.96 7.44
C ALA A 360 -13.01 3.51 8.85
N ASP A 361 -14.08 3.09 9.50
CA ASP A 361 -14.40 3.48 10.87
C ASP A 361 -13.34 3.00 11.88
N ALA A 362 -12.73 1.84 11.62
CA ALA A 362 -11.66 1.29 12.44
C ALA A 362 -10.25 1.74 11.99
N GLN A 363 -10.09 2.11 10.75
CA GLN A 363 -8.83 2.56 10.16
C GLN A 363 -9.08 3.75 9.23
N PRO A 364 -9.13 4.97 9.76
CA PRO A 364 -9.31 6.16 8.94
C PRO A 364 -8.28 6.30 7.82
N GLY A 365 -8.74 6.76 6.64
CA GLY A 365 -7.90 6.91 5.46
C GLY A 365 -8.68 7.43 4.25
N VAL A 366 -8.01 7.57 3.11
CA VAL A 366 -8.64 7.95 1.83
C VAL A 366 -9.00 6.70 1.05
N TYR A 367 -10.28 6.44 0.86
CA TYR A 367 -10.78 5.23 0.20
C TYR A 367 -11.15 5.49 -1.25
N LEU A 368 -10.92 4.49 -2.13
CA LEU A 368 -11.30 4.56 -3.54
C LEU A 368 -12.80 4.39 -3.77
N ASN A 369 -13.52 3.73 -2.83
CA ASN A 369 -14.97 3.70 -2.88
C ASN A 369 -15.50 5.10 -2.53
N LYS A 370 -16.12 5.76 -3.53
CA LYS A 370 -16.54 7.15 -3.45
C LYS A 370 -17.66 7.44 -2.44
N ASN A 371 -18.32 6.38 -1.93
CA ASN A 371 -19.41 6.49 -0.96
C ASN A 371 -18.94 6.27 0.49
N VAL A 372 -17.65 5.98 0.70
CA VAL A 372 -17.05 5.79 2.04
C VAL A 372 -16.63 7.15 2.59
N THR A 373 -17.01 7.41 3.83
CA THR A 373 -16.58 8.59 4.60
C THR A 373 -15.57 8.17 5.68
N SER A 374 -14.62 9.03 5.98
CA SER A 374 -13.58 8.74 6.96
C SER A 374 -13.14 10.01 7.67
N ASP A 375 -12.90 9.91 8.96
CA ASP A 375 -12.37 11.01 9.78
C ASP A 375 -10.83 11.03 9.65
N ILE A 376 -10.35 11.77 8.66
CA ILE A 376 -8.92 11.86 8.34
C ILE A 376 -8.30 13.16 8.85
N PRO A 377 -7.00 13.17 9.22
CA PRO A 377 -6.29 14.37 9.59
C PRO A 377 -6.36 15.46 8.52
N LYS A 378 -6.35 16.73 8.94
CA LYS A 378 -6.40 17.89 8.05
C LYS A 378 -5.34 17.87 6.95
N ALA A 379 -4.13 17.44 7.28
CA ALA A 379 -3.04 17.28 6.34
C ALA A 379 -3.39 16.24 5.24
N THR A 380 -4.07 15.16 5.59
CA THR A 380 -4.55 14.15 4.65
C THR A 380 -5.66 14.71 3.77
N GLU A 381 -6.60 15.52 4.34
CA GLU A 381 -7.61 16.23 3.55
C GLU A 381 -7.00 17.20 2.54
N ASP A 382 -5.92 17.88 2.88
CA ASP A 382 -5.26 18.83 1.98
C ASP A 382 -4.73 18.11 0.73
N LEU A 383 -4.11 16.93 0.90
CA LEU A 383 -3.69 16.09 -0.24
C LEU A 383 -4.89 15.47 -0.99
N LYS A 384 -5.93 15.04 -0.27
CA LYS A 384 -7.15 14.51 -0.89
C LYS A 384 -7.81 15.53 -1.83
N LYS A 385 -7.82 16.81 -1.48
CA LYS A 385 -8.33 17.87 -2.36
C LYS A 385 -7.56 17.96 -3.68
N LEU A 386 -6.24 17.75 -3.64
CA LEU A 386 -5.42 17.69 -4.86
C LEU A 386 -5.78 16.45 -5.69
N MET A 387 -5.95 15.29 -5.06
CA MET A 387 -6.42 14.07 -5.72
C MET A 387 -7.79 14.29 -6.38
N ASP A 388 -8.76 14.82 -5.64
CA ASP A 388 -10.12 15.09 -6.13
C ASP A 388 -10.14 16.12 -7.28
N SER A 389 -9.17 17.02 -7.34
CA SER A 389 -9.01 17.98 -8.44
C SER A 389 -8.29 17.42 -9.68
N GLY A 390 -7.90 16.14 -9.66
CA GLY A 390 -7.18 15.48 -10.75
C GLY A 390 -5.67 15.77 -10.77
N LYS A 391 -5.11 16.33 -9.69
CA LYS A 391 -3.67 16.58 -9.53
C LYS A 391 -2.96 15.40 -8.82
N SER A 392 -3.37 14.17 -9.13
CA SER A 392 -2.71 12.94 -8.66
C SER A 392 -2.44 11.99 -9.80
N MET A 393 -1.38 11.22 -9.68
CA MET A 393 -1.05 10.09 -10.55
C MET A 393 -0.69 8.87 -9.72
N THR A 394 -0.94 7.69 -10.27
CA THR A 394 -0.55 6.42 -9.65
C THR A 394 0.97 6.32 -9.54
N ASP A 395 1.45 5.75 -8.45
CA ASP A 395 2.88 5.54 -8.23
C ASP A 395 3.50 4.67 -9.33
N TRP A 396 4.68 5.04 -9.77
CA TRP A 396 5.40 4.33 -10.83
C TRP A 396 5.82 2.92 -10.41
N GLU A 397 6.15 2.70 -9.14
CA GLU A 397 6.55 1.38 -8.63
C GLU A 397 5.42 0.36 -8.77
N GLU A 398 4.18 0.82 -8.71
CA GLU A 398 3.02 -0.03 -8.87
C GLU A 398 2.81 -0.53 -10.30
N ILE A 399 3.39 0.17 -11.28
CA ILE A 399 3.25 -0.09 -12.71
C ILE A 399 4.53 -0.69 -13.29
N ASN A 400 5.63 -0.50 -12.57
CA ASN A 400 6.92 -1.00 -12.97
C ASN A 400 6.92 -2.54 -13.04
N LYS A 401 7.30 -3.08 -14.20
CA LYS A 401 7.29 -4.53 -14.46
C LYS A 401 8.57 -5.23 -13.99
N TYR A 402 9.70 -4.52 -13.93
CA TYR A 402 11.02 -5.16 -13.83
C TYR A 402 11.90 -4.71 -12.67
N SER A 403 11.75 -3.48 -12.19
CA SER A 403 12.48 -2.99 -11.04
C SER A 403 11.49 -2.70 -9.92
N TYR A 404 11.55 -3.47 -8.85
CA TYR A 404 10.67 -3.28 -7.71
C TYR A 404 11.46 -2.73 -6.54
N GLY A 405 11.27 -1.42 -6.28
CA GLY A 405 11.64 -0.82 -5.00
C GLY A 405 13.13 -0.58 -4.74
N ASN A 406 14.02 -0.59 -5.74
CA ASN A 406 15.46 -0.42 -5.46
C ASN A 406 16.03 0.97 -5.77
N LEU A 407 15.20 2.02 -5.69
CA LEU A 407 15.69 3.39 -5.82
C LEU A 407 16.44 3.87 -4.55
N SER A 408 16.15 3.30 -3.39
CA SER A 408 16.71 3.73 -2.10
C SER A 408 18.23 3.65 -2.03
N GLU A 409 18.80 2.52 -2.43
CA GLU A 409 20.25 2.31 -2.37
C GLU A 409 21.02 3.25 -3.33
N PRO A 410 20.69 3.38 -4.61
CA PRO A 410 21.30 4.37 -5.49
C PRO A 410 21.19 5.81 -4.98
N LEU A 411 20.04 6.22 -4.40
CA LEU A 411 19.87 7.53 -3.81
C LEU A 411 20.83 7.77 -2.63
N LEU A 412 20.89 6.83 -1.68
CA LEU A 412 21.82 6.92 -0.55
C LEU A 412 23.28 6.94 -1.00
N ASN A 413 23.64 6.19 -2.03
CA ASN A 413 24.96 6.21 -2.65
C ASN A 413 25.26 7.57 -3.28
N TYR A 414 24.29 8.21 -3.89
CA TYR A 414 24.43 9.56 -4.42
C TYR A 414 24.55 10.61 -3.30
N TYR A 415 23.74 10.53 -2.27
CA TYR A 415 23.79 11.45 -1.12
C TYR A 415 25.13 11.38 -0.37
N THR A 416 25.76 10.21 -0.31
CA THR A 416 27.06 9.99 0.33
C THR A 416 28.26 10.20 -0.61
N GLY A 417 28.02 10.53 -1.90
CA GLY A 417 29.08 10.78 -2.88
C GLY A 417 29.73 9.54 -3.48
N MET A 418 29.14 8.35 -3.28
CA MET A 418 29.55 7.10 -3.95
C MET A 418 29.15 7.11 -5.43
N LEU A 419 27.99 7.69 -5.77
CA LEU A 419 27.61 8.05 -7.12
C LEU A 419 27.88 9.55 -7.32
N LYS A 420 28.28 9.95 -8.53
CA LYS A 420 28.77 11.30 -8.81
C LYS A 420 27.69 12.27 -9.25
N ASP A 421 26.68 11.76 -9.94
CA ASP A 421 25.59 12.57 -10.47
C ASP A 421 24.25 11.82 -10.40
N ALA A 422 23.16 12.57 -10.52
CA ALA A 422 21.80 12.04 -10.45
C ALA A 422 21.47 11.09 -11.60
N LYS A 423 22.13 11.25 -12.76
CA LYS A 423 21.94 10.38 -13.91
C LYS A 423 22.44 8.97 -13.63
N GLU A 424 23.51 8.81 -12.85
CA GLU A 424 24.00 7.47 -12.42
C GLU A 424 22.96 6.76 -11.57
N VAL A 425 22.18 7.48 -10.74
CA VAL A 425 21.05 6.90 -9.99
C VAL A 425 19.97 6.35 -10.93
N ALA A 426 19.56 7.14 -11.91
CA ALA A 426 18.58 6.72 -12.90
C ALA A 426 19.11 5.56 -13.78
N GLN A 427 20.38 5.55 -14.14
CA GLN A 427 21.04 4.44 -14.88
C GLN A 427 21.10 3.15 -14.06
N ALA A 428 21.19 3.22 -12.72
CA ALA A 428 21.10 2.03 -11.89
C ALA A 428 19.72 1.34 -12.03
N LEU A 429 18.64 2.12 -12.09
CA LEU A 429 17.30 1.60 -12.37
C LEU A 429 17.20 0.99 -13.78
N ASP A 430 17.77 1.66 -14.79
CA ASP A 430 17.81 1.14 -16.17
C ASP A 430 18.53 -0.19 -16.25
N THR A 431 19.67 -0.31 -15.55
CA THR A 431 20.46 -1.54 -15.50
C THR A 431 19.69 -2.68 -14.82
N GLU A 432 19.00 -2.39 -13.73
CA GLU A 432 18.18 -3.39 -13.05
C GLU A 432 16.98 -3.81 -13.90
N THR A 433 16.29 -2.86 -14.49
CA THR A 433 15.17 -3.09 -15.41
C THR A 433 15.60 -4.00 -16.58
N GLU A 434 16.71 -3.69 -17.23
CA GLU A 434 17.24 -4.49 -18.33
C GLU A 434 17.59 -5.91 -17.88
N ARG A 435 18.30 -6.04 -16.75
CA ARG A 435 18.66 -7.34 -16.19
C ARG A 435 17.43 -8.21 -15.93
N ASN A 436 16.41 -7.65 -15.28
CA ASN A 436 15.22 -8.40 -14.90
C ASN A 436 14.33 -8.71 -16.12
N ALA A 437 14.22 -7.80 -17.08
CA ALA A 437 13.49 -8.02 -18.32
C ALA A 437 14.13 -9.15 -19.17
N LYS A 438 15.46 -9.14 -19.30
CA LYS A 438 16.19 -10.22 -19.98
C LYS A 438 16.05 -11.56 -19.27
N ALA A 439 16.10 -11.58 -17.94
CA ALA A 439 15.89 -12.80 -17.16
C ALA A 439 14.50 -13.40 -17.35
N GLN A 440 13.49 -12.55 -17.59
CA GLN A 440 12.12 -12.97 -17.91
C GLN A 440 11.91 -13.30 -19.40
N GLY A 441 12.92 -13.12 -20.24
CA GLY A 441 12.86 -13.41 -21.67
C GLY A 441 12.01 -12.43 -22.48
N ASP A 442 11.83 -11.20 -22.00
CA ASP A 442 11.04 -10.20 -22.72
C ASP A 442 11.72 -9.80 -24.04
N SER A 443 10.96 -9.92 -25.12
CA SER A 443 11.46 -9.69 -26.48
C SER A 443 11.85 -8.23 -26.76
N ASN A 444 11.35 -7.27 -25.99
CA ASN A 444 11.71 -5.85 -26.11
C ASN A 444 13.12 -5.55 -25.59
N TRP A 445 13.71 -6.48 -24.84
CA TRP A 445 15.00 -6.30 -24.15
C TRP A 445 16.10 -7.27 -24.65
N LYS A 446 16.02 -7.67 -25.90
CA LYS A 446 17.02 -8.57 -26.54
C LYS A 446 18.37 -7.90 -26.77
#